data_f038794bd11507a8bc17f415504eb161
#
_entry.id   f038794bd11507a8bc17f415504eb161
#
_cell.length_a   1.000
_cell.length_b   1.000
_cell.length_c   1.000
_cell.angle_alpha   90.00
_cell.angle_beta   90.00
_cell.angle_gamma   90.00
#
_symmetry.space_group_name_H-M   'P 1'
#
loop_
_entity.id
_entity.type
_entity.pdbx_description
1 polymer ?
#
loop_
_entity_poly.entity_id
_entity_poly.type
_entity_poly.pdbx_seq_one_letter_code
_entity_poly.pdbx_strand_id
1 'polypeptide(L)'
;MGRHYGMDWLRIGAFGLLIFYHIVLEFVHWGYHAKTAHPMEWVAVPLQAINAWRLPLLFVVSGYASRAIFAGDRRPADFAWGRTKRLIVPLLFGVIVIVPSQPWIELSTQHGYTGSFLHFWFSDYFRFGKLSGISLPSWQHLWFIGYLWFYTMVLAAGIAITPSAVRAWIADMADRALAGPLILIIPMALLIANWSYAFPGSAETHGFFDDWQVHRVYFPMLLFGFLLRGGDRVWRAIRRWWWVGGILAVASYAFIADVEIRHMGSPVPTRAIWYWFGVARAVQCWGAIVALIGIADRWLNHDHAVRPMLNEAVFPFYMIHQTIIVVVAGALLAFGLAPIIEFGIILAATVAGCWAFYRIGREIGWLRPLIGLRARKAGHTPAHSRRSA
;
A
#
# COMPACT_ATOMS: atom_id res chain seq x y z
N MET A 1 -5.70 17.57 -19.54
CA MET A 1 -5.27 17.95 -18.18
C MET A 1 -3.78 17.77 -18.00
N GLY A 2 -3.09 18.77 -17.45
CA GLY A 2 -1.67 18.70 -17.08
C GLY A 2 -1.39 17.64 -16.00
N ARG A 3 -0.13 17.45 -15.65
CA ARG A 3 0.30 16.57 -14.56
C ARG A 3 -0.17 17.15 -13.22
N HIS A 4 -0.78 16.32 -12.38
CA HIS A 4 -1.20 16.71 -11.03
C HIS A 4 -0.13 16.25 -10.02
N TYR A 5 0.72 17.17 -9.61
CA TYR A 5 1.85 16.88 -8.72
C TYR A 5 1.41 16.42 -7.32
N GLY A 6 0.29 16.93 -6.82
CA GLY A 6 -0.28 16.52 -5.54
C GLY A 6 -0.52 15.02 -5.42
N MET A 7 -0.95 14.36 -6.51
CA MET A 7 -1.12 12.90 -6.53
C MET A 7 0.21 12.15 -6.48
N ASP A 8 1.30 12.72 -7.01
CA ASP A 8 2.64 12.16 -6.86
C ASP A 8 3.10 12.26 -5.39
N TRP A 9 2.86 13.39 -4.72
CA TRP A 9 3.20 13.59 -3.31
C TRP A 9 2.37 12.69 -2.39
N LEU A 10 1.09 12.51 -2.66
CA LEU A 10 0.26 11.54 -1.93
C LEU A 10 0.81 10.12 -2.03
N ARG A 11 1.26 9.72 -3.21
CA ARG A 11 1.89 8.41 -3.39
C ARG A 11 3.15 8.26 -2.54
N ILE A 12 4.04 9.26 -2.60
CA ILE A 12 5.29 9.26 -1.82
C ILE A 12 4.98 9.20 -0.33
N GLY A 13 4.08 10.06 0.16
CA GLY A 13 3.68 10.13 1.56
C GLY A 13 3.01 8.83 2.05
N ALA A 14 2.09 8.26 1.25
CA ALA A 14 1.40 7.03 1.61
C ALA A 14 2.35 5.83 1.72
N PHE A 15 3.35 5.73 0.84
CA PHE A 15 4.39 4.69 0.96
C PHE A 15 5.34 4.95 2.13
N GLY A 16 5.69 6.20 2.41
CA GLY A 16 6.46 6.55 3.61
C GLY A 16 5.73 6.13 4.89
N LEU A 17 4.43 6.44 4.98
CA LEU A 17 3.57 6.01 6.09
C LEU A 17 3.42 4.49 6.17
N LEU A 18 3.38 3.79 5.03
CA LEU A 18 3.34 2.33 5.00
C LEU A 18 4.61 1.72 5.61
N ILE A 19 5.78 2.25 5.27
CA ILE A 19 7.06 1.79 5.82
C ILE A 19 7.09 2.06 7.33
N PHE A 20 6.75 3.27 7.76
CA PHE A 20 6.66 3.63 9.16
C PHE A 20 5.70 2.70 9.94
N TYR A 21 4.53 2.44 9.38
CA TYR A 21 3.55 1.52 9.95
C TYR A 21 4.13 0.11 10.18
N HIS A 22 4.88 -0.43 9.22
CA HIS A 22 5.49 -1.76 9.36
C HIS A 22 6.58 -1.79 10.44
N ILE A 23 7.34 -0.71 10.62
CA ILE A 23 8.29 -0.60 11.75
C ILE A 23 7.54 -0.65 13.09
N VAL A 24 6.43 0.10 13.19
CA VAL A 24 5.68 0.18 14.45
C VAL A 24 4.93 -1.12 14.76
N LEU A 25 4.62 -1.96 13.76
CA LEU A 25 4.00 -3.28 13.98
C LEU A 25 4.85 -4.23 14.84
N GLU A 26 6.17 -4.03 14.92
CA GLU A 26 7.05 -4.78 15.82
C GLU A 26 6.66 -4.58 17.29
N PHE A 27 6.14 -3.41 17.64
CA PHE A 27 5.93 -2.94 19.00
C PHE A 27 4.51 -3.12 19.52
N VAL A 28 3.54 -3.48 18.65
CA VAL A 28 2.14 -3.70 19.03
C VAL A 28 1.79 -5.19 19.09
N HIS A 29 0.73 -5.56 19.79
CA HIS A 29 0.29 -6.96 19.95
C HIS A 29 -0.29 -7.61 18.67
N TRP A 30 -0.49 -6.84 17.60
CA TRP A 30 -0.99 -7.40 16.32
C TRP A 30 0.03 -8.37 15.70
N GLY A 31 -0.46 -9.42 15.02
CA GLY A 31 0.43 -10.40 14.37
C GLY A 31 1.44 -9.76 13.42
N TYR A 32 2.71 -10.13 13.58
CA TYR A 32 3.80 -9.70 12.70
C TYR A 32 4.99 -10.67 12.79
N HIS A 33 5.91 -10.61 11.81
CA HIS A 33 7.01 -11.58 11.62
C HIS A 33 8.06 -11.60 12.71
N ALA A 34 8.38 -10.47 13.27
CA ALA A 34 9.23 -10.34 14.45
C ALA A 34 8.50 -9.49 15.49
N LYS A 35 8.81 -9.67 16.76
CA LYS A 35 8.21 -8.94 17.87
C LYS A 35 9.27 -8.51 18.86
N THR A 36 9.19 -7.24 19.28
CA THR A 36 10.04 -6.76 20.36
C THR A 36 9.86 -7.58 21.64
N ALA A 37 10.89 -7.68 22.46
CA ALA A 37 10.79 -8.26 23.80
C ALA A 37 9.89 -7.44 24.74
N HIS A 38 9.63 -6.16 24.40
CA HIS A 38 8.89 -5.20 25.23
C HIS A 38 7.74 -4.55 24.45
N PRO A 39 6.64 -5.26 24.12
CA PRO A 39 5.52 -4.72 23.36
C PRO A 39 4.85 -3.56 24.11
N MET A 40 4.40 -2.57 23.37
CA MET A 40 3.73 -1.36 23.87
C MET A 40 2.32 -1.27 23.31
N GLU A 41 1.32 -1.78 24.03
CA GLU A 41 -0.06 -1.86 23.53
C GLU A 41 -0.66 -0.49 23.16
N TRP A 42 -0.31 0.56 23.92
CA TRP A 42 -0.82 1.91 23.66
C TRP A 42 -0.44 2.46 22.27
N VAL A 43 0.61 1.94 21.66
CA VAL A 43 1.07 2.34 20.31
C VAL A 43 0.06 1.91 19.23
N ALA A 44 -0.80 0.93 19.51
CA ALA A 44 -1.89 0.55 18.61
C ALA A 44 -2.86 1.73 18.37
N VAL A 45 -3.10 2.56 19.39
CA VAL A 45 -4.03 3.71 19.30
C VAL A 45 -3.64 4.68 18.17
N PRO A 46 -2.44 5.30 18.16
CA PRO A 46 -2.05 6.18 17.06
C PRO A 46 -1.95 5.47 15.71
N LEU A 47 -1.67 4.17 15.67
CA LEU A 47 -1.68 3.41 14.39
C LEU A 47 -3.05 3.35 13.75
N GLN A 48 -4.13 3.33 14.53
CA GLN A 48 -5.50 3.36 14.01
C GLN A 48 -5.80 4.65 13.24
N ALA A 49 -5.07 5.75 13.47
CA ALA A 49 -5.24 6.99 12.70
C ALA A 49 -4.98 6.78 11.19
N ILE A 50 -4.09 5.86 10.83
CA ILE A 50 -3.67 5.60 9.45
C ILE A 50 -4.12 4.24 8.92
N ASN A 51 -4.53 3.33 9.80
CA ASN A 51 -4.78 1.94 9.44
C ASN A 51 -5.94 1.78 8.43
N ALA A 52 -7.01 2.54 8.58
CA ALA A 52 -8.22 2.37 7.75
C ALA A 52 -8.02 2.81 6.29
N TRP A 53 -7.21 3.83 6.01
CA TRP A 53 -7.19 4.52 4.72
C TRP A 53 -5.87 4.40 3.94
N ARG A 54 -4.74 4.01 4.55
CA ARG A 54 -3.44 4.03 3.87
C ARG A 54 -3.38 3.13 2.63
N LEU A 55 -3.89 1.88 2.75
CA LEU A 55 -3.92 0.95 1.62
C LEU A 55 -4.99 1.32 0.57
N PRO A 56 -6.25 1.65 0.95
CA PRO A 56 -7.23 2.19 0.02
C PRO A 56 -6.71 3.40 -0.77
N LEU A 57 -6.03 4.35 -0.12
CA LEU A 57 -5.42 5.50 -0.78
C LEU A 57 -4.36 5.09 -1.82
N LEU A 58 -3.54 4.07 -1.53
CA LEU A 58 -2.55 3.56 -2.50
C LEU A 58 -3.22 2.98 -3.75
N PHE A 59 -4.38 2.32 -3.63
CA PHE A 59 -5.15 1.87 -4.79
C PHE A 59 -5.76 3.04 -5.55
N VAL A 60 -6.28 4.07 -4.88
CA VAL A 60 -6.77 5.31 -5.52
C VAL A 60 -5.66 5.97 -6.36
N VAL A 61 -4.49 6.21 -5.77
CA VAL A 61 -3.35 6.83 -6.46
C VAL A 61 -2.85 5.95 -7.61
N SER A 62 -2.88 4.62 -7.44
CA SER A 62 -2.51 3.67 -8.50
C SER A 62 -3.51 3.67 -9.67
N GLY A 63 -4.79 3.80 -9.38
CA GLY A 63 -5.84 3.99 -10.39
C GLY A 63 -5.64 5.28 -11.18
N TYR A 64 -5.41 6.40 -10.48
CA TYR A 64 -5.11 7.70 -11.11
C TYR A 64 -3.88 7.64 -12.02
N ALA A 65 -2.81 6.99 -11.57
CA ALA A 65 -1.62 6.78 -12.39
C ALA A 65 -1.87 5.86 -13.59
N SER A 66 -2.71 4.83 -13.44
CA SER A 66 -3.09 3.92 -14.53
C SER A 66 -3.83 4.64 -15.65
N ARG A 67 -4.75 5.57 -15.32
CA ARG A 67 -5.40 6.43 -16.31
C ARG A 67 -4.41 7.32 -17.06
N ALA A 68 -3.36 7.82 -16.36
CA ALA A 68 -2.32 8.61 -17.00
C ALA A 68 -1.52 7.81 -18.04
N ILE A 69 -1.25 6.54 -17.74
CA ILE A 69 -0.53 5.63 -18.65
C ILE A 69 -1.41 5.25 -19.84
N PHE A 70 -2.72 5.11 -19.60
CA PHE A 70 -3.70 4.75 -20.64
C PHE A 70 -4.11 5.94 -21.52
N ALA A 71 -3.88 7.19 -21.08
CA ALA A 71 -4.17 8.38 -21.86
C ALA A 71 -3.28 8.43 -23.12
N GLY A 72 -3.93 8.45 -24.29
CA GLY A 72 -3.32 8.34 -25.61
C GLY A 72 -3.86 7.13 -26.36
N ASP A 73 -3.49 6.97 -27.64
CA ASP A 73 -3.98 5.88 -28.53
C ASP A 73 -3.39 4.51 -28.22
N ARG A 74 -3.09 4.23 -26.97
CA ARG A 74 -2.54 2.93 -26.54
C ARG A 74 -3.62 1.86 -26.59
N ARG A 75 -3.30 0.75 -27.26
CA ARG A 75 -4.16 -0.44 -27.24
C ARG A 75 -4.23 -1.01 -25.83
N PRO A 76 -5.40 -1.51 -25.37
CA PRO A 76 -5.53 -2.15 -24.05
C PRO A 76 -4.50 -3.28 -23.81
N ALA A 77 -4.17 -4.03 -24.86
CA ALA A 77 -3.17 -5.09 -24.80
C ALA A 77 -1.75 -4.56 -24.49
N ASP A 78 -1.35 -3.44 -25.09
CA ASP A 78 -0.03 -2.82 -24.82
C ASP A 78 0.06 -2.29 -23.39
N PHE A 79 -1.06 -1.74 -22.90
CA PHE A 79 -1.18 -1.32 -21.50
C PHE A 79 -1.05 -2.54 -20.57
N ALA A 80 -1.83 -3.61 -20.81
CA ALA A 80 -1.80 -4.83 -20.01
C ALA A 80 -0.39 -5.44 -19.97
N TRP A 81 0.26 -5.59 -21.14
CA TRP A 81 1.60 -6.13 -21.23
C TRP A 81 2.65 -5.28 -20.53
N GLY A 82 2.57 -3.96 -20.70
CA GLY A 82 3.47 -3.04 -19.98
C GLY A 82 3.28 -3.09 -18.47
N ARG A 83 2.05 -3.26 -17.98
CA ARG A 83 1.75 -3.41 -16.54
C ARG A 83 2.24 -4.76 -16.03
N THR A 84 2.03 -5.85 -16.80
CA THR A 84 2.50 -7.19 -16.43
C THR A 84 4.02 -7.20 -16.24
N LYS A 85 4.79 -6.71 -17.20
CA LYS A 85 6.25 -6.61 -17.06
C LYS A 85 6.66 -5.80 -15.82
N ARG A 86 5.98 -4.70 -15.56
CA ARG A 86 6.37 -3.77 -14.49
C ARG A 86 5.97 -4.25 -13.11
N LEU A 87 4.99 -5.13 -12.97
CA LEU A 87 4.49 -5.60 -11.67
C LEU A 87 4.88 -7.06 -11.40
N ILE A 88 4.71 -7.96 -12.38
CA ILE A 88 4.97 -9.39 -12.16
C ILE A 88 6.48 -9.70 -12.11
N VAL A 89 7.30 -9.06 -12.95
CA VAL A 89 8.75 -9.29 -12.91
C VAL A 89 9.35 -8.94 -11.53
N PRO A 90 9.07 -7.74 -10.95
CA PRO A 90 9.51 -7.45 -9.59
C PRO A 90 8.85 -8.33 -8.53
N LEU A 91 7.57 -8.70 -8.70
CA LEU A 91 6.88 -9.58 -7.76
C LEU A 91 7.58 -10.94 -7.66
N LEU A 92 7.87 -11.57 -8.81
CA LEU A 92 8.56 -12.85 -8.83
C LEU A 92 9.96 -12.75 -8.22
N PHE A 93 10.73 -11.72 -8.61
CA PHE A 93 12.04 -11.48 -7.99
C PHE A 93 11.91 -11.28 -6.46
N GLY A 94 10.93 -10.51 -6.03
CA GLY A 94 10.69 -10.25 -4.61
C GLY A 94 10.34 -11.52 -3.84
N VAL A 95 9.41 -12.35 -4.36
CA VAL A 95 9.01 -13.61 -3.73
C VAL A 95 10.17 -14.61 -3.66
N ILE A 96 11.01 -14.68 -4.70
CA ILE A 96 12.10 -15.64 -4.77
C ILE A 96 13.31 -15.21 -3.93
N VAL A 97 13.65 -13.91 -3.92
CA VAL A 97 14.94 -13.43 -3.40
C VAL A 97 14.80 -12.57 -2.14
N ILE A 98 13.79 -11.71 -2.08
CA ILE A 98 13.67 -10.69 -1.00
C ILE A 98 12.88 -11.22 0.19
N VAL A 99 11.74 -11.85 -0.07
CA VAL A 99 10.78 -12.29 0.95
C VAL A 99 11.25 -13.45 1.83
N PRO A 100 12.02 -14.44 1.37
CA PRO A 100 12.26 -15.69 2.14
C PRO A 100 12.80 -15.48 3.56
N SER A 101 13.55 -14.41 3.80
CA SER A 101 14.05 -14.11 5.15
C SER A 101 12.95 -13.76 6.16
N GLN A 102 11.80 -13.24 5.73
CA GLN A 102 10.71 -12.84 6.62
C GLN A 102 10.06 -14.06 7.29
N PRO A 103 9.51 -15.06 6.56
CA PRO A 103 8.97 -16.26 7.18
C PRO A 103 10.04 -17.09 7.88
N TRP A 104 11.31 -17.03 7.47
CA TRP A 104 12.39 -17.70 8.20
C TRP A 104 12.60 -17.11 9.60
N ILE A 105 12.66 -15.78 9.72
CA ILE A 105 12.74 -15.09 11.02
C ILE A 105 11.53 -15.43 11.89
N GLU A 106 10.32 -15.34 11.33
CA GLU A 106 9.08 -15.66 12.04
C GLU A 106 9.10 -17.10 12.57
N LEU A 107 9.43 -18.08 11.73
CA LEU A 107 9.54 -19.48 12.11
C LEU A 107 10.59 -19.70 13.19
N SER A 108 11.76 -19.07 13.05
CA SER A 108 12.88 -19.26 14.01
C SER A 108 12.61 -18.59 15.35
N THR A 109 11.98 -17.41 15.37
CA THR A 109 11.77 -16.64 16.60
C THR A 109 10.46 -16.99 17.33
N GLN A 110 9.42 -17.43 16.61
CA GLN A 110 8.09 -17.63 17.16
C GLN A 110 7.62 -19.10 17.13
N HIS A 111 8.21 -19.95 16.27
CA HIS A 111 7.76 -21.34 16.04
C HIS A 111 8.84 -22.40 16.25
N GLY A 112 10.01 -22.02 16.78
CA GLY A 112 11.08 -22.95 17.13
C GLY A 112 11.77 -23.65 15.95
N TYR A 113 11.73 -23.06 14.75
CA TYR A 113 12.45 -23.58 13.59
C TYR A 113 13.96 -23.42 13.78
N THR A 114 14.73 -24.50 13.63
CA THR A 114 16.18 -24.54 13.90
C THR A 114 17.05 -24.62 12.64
N GLY A 115 16.44 -24.74 11.46
CA GLY A 115 17.19 -24.80 10.20
C GLY A 115 17.86 -23.47 9.86
N SER A 116 19.05 -23.54 9.22
CA SER A 116 19.71 -22.34 8.73
C SER A 116 18.89 -21.65 7.64
N PHE A 117 19.12 -20.34 7.42
CA PHE A 117 18.44 -19.59 6.36
C PHE A 117 18.63 -20.22 4.96
N LEU A 118 19.83 -20.67 4.64
CA LEU A 118 20.10 -21.30 3.33
C LEU A 118 19.35 -22.63 3.18
N HIS A 119 19.31 -23.45 4.25
CA HIS A 119 18.51 -24.68 4.24
C HIS A 119 17.02 -24.35 4.03
N PHE A 120 16.48 -23.41 4.80
CA PHE A 120 15.11 -22.95 4.64
C PHE A 120 14.82 -22.48 3.21
N TRP A 121 15.65 -21.58 2.69
CA TRP A 121 15.44 -20.97 1.37
C TRP A 121 15.45 -21.99 0.23
N PHE A 122 16.43 -22.90 0.21
CA PHE A 122 16.57 -23.86 -0.90
C PHE A 122 15.76 -25.14 -0.72
N SER A 123 15.37 -25.51 0.51
CA SER A 123 14.72 -26.80 0.79
C SER A 123 13.25 -26.63 1.21
N ASP A 124 12.94 -25.72 2.15
CA ASP A 124 11.61 -25.66 2.76
C ASP A 124 10.70 -24.61 2.13
N TYR A 125 11.26 -23.49 1.71
CA TYR A 125 10.48 -22.35 1.21
C TYR A 125 9.66 -22.68 -0.05
N PHE A 126 10.18 -23.53 -0.94
CA PHE A 126 9.51 -23.90 -2.19
C PHE A 126 8.77 -25.25 -2.13
N ARG A 127 8.46 -25.76 -0.95
CA ARG A 127 7.69 -27.03 -0.81
C ARG A 127 6.20 -26.89 -1.12
N PHE A 128 5.69 -25.69 -1.37
CA PHE A 128 4.29 -25.43 -1.69
C PHE A 128 3.32 -26.05 -0.68
N GLY A 129 3.33 -25.52 0.54
CA GLY A 129 2.48 -26.01 1.62
C GLY A 129 2.49 -25.08 2.83
N LYS A 130 2.09 -25.60 3.99
CA LYS A 130 2.14 -24.85 5.25
C LYS A 130 3.25 -25.42 6.15
N LEU A 131 4.06 -24.53 6.71
CA LEU A 131 5.03 -24.87 7.76
C LEU A 131 4.67 -24.02 8.99
N SER A 132 4.34 -24.69 10.10
CA SER A 132 3.85 -24.05 11.33
C SER A 132 2.72 -23.03 11.10
N GLY A 133 1.79 -23.33 10.17
CA GLY A 133 0.67 -22.46 9.82
C GLY A 133 0.98 -21.39 8.74
N ILE A 134 2.24 -21.14 8.44
CA ILE A 134 2.67 -20.16 7.43
C ILE A 134 2.66 -20.83 6.05
N SER A 135 1.92 -20.25 5.10
CA SER A 135 1.90 -20.71 3.70
C SER A 135 3.17 -20.34 2.97
N LEU A 136 3.82 -21.32 2.32
CA LEU A 136 5.08 -21.17 1.58
C LEU A 136 4.94 -21.70 0.15
N PRO A 137 5.57 -21.06 -0.86
CA PRO A 137 6.17 -19.74 -0.79
C PRO A 137 5.13 -18.65 -0.54
N SER A 138 5.51 -17.58 0.14
CA SER A 138 4.61 -16.48 0.43
C SER A 138 5.03 -15.18 -0.28
N TRP A 139 4.08 -14.30 -0.53
CA TRP A 139 4.37 -12.98 -1.10
C TRP A 139 4.44 -11.87 -0.03
N GLN A 140 4.10 -12.19 1.21
CA GLN A 140 4.14 -11.28 2.34
C GLN A 140 3.59 -9.89 1.97
N HIS A 141 4.26 -8.78 2.32
CA HIS A 141 3.83 -7.43 1.96
C HIS A 141 3.68 -7.19 0.43
N LEU A 142 4.28 -8.02 -0.41
CA LEU A 142 4.18 -7.86 -1.87
C LEU A 142 2.82 -8.25 -2.45
N TRP A 143 1.90 -8.77 -1.64
CA TRP A 143 0.53 -9.08 -2.06
C TRP A 143 -0.15 -7.90 -2.78
N PHE A 144 0.10 -6.66 -2.35
CA PHE A 144 -0.42 -5.46 -2.99
C PHE A 144 -0.04 -5.36 -4.48
N ILE A 145 1.17 -5.78 -4.88
CA ILE A 145 1.60 -5.79 -6.29
C ILE A 145 0.76 -6.80 -7.09
N GLY A 146 0.53 -8.00 -6.54
CA GLY A 146 -0.29 -9.03 -7.18
C GLY A 146 -1.72 -8.56 -7.41
N TYR A 147 -2.35 -7.98 -6.38
CA TYR A 147 -3.71 -7.41 -6.47
C TYR A 147 -3.76 -6.23 -7.44
N LEU A 148 -2.80 -5.33 -7.38
CA LEU A 148 -2.71 -4.20 -8.31
C LEU A 148 -2.56 -4.67 -9.76
N TRP A 149 -1.76 -5.72 -10.01
CA TRP A 149 -1.64 -6.33 -11.32
C TRP A 149 -3.00 -6.87 -11.79
N PHE A 150 -3.63 -7.70 -10.99
CA PHE A 150 -4.93 -8.28 -11.32
C PHE A 150 -5.98 -7.21 -11.61
N TYR A 151 -6.13 -6.23 -10.73
CA TYR A 151 -7.10 -5.15 -10.94
C TYR A 151 -6.81 -4.35 -12.22
N THR A 152 -5.55 -4.15 -12.55
CA THR A 152 -5.21 -3.49 -13.82
C THR A 152 -5.47 -4.36 -15.04
N MET A 153 -5.40 -5.71 -14.92
CA MET A 153 -5.81 -6.63 -15.99
C MET A 153 -7.33 -6.62 -16.18
N VAL A 154 -8.11 -6.68 -15.10
CA VAL A 154 -9.58 -6.56 -15.15
C VAL A 154 -9.98 -5.22 -15.77
N LEU A 155 -9.33 -4.13 -15.38
CA LEU A 155 -9.54 -2.80 -15.98
C LEU A 155 -9.22 -2.79 -17.49
N ALA A 156 -8.09 -3.36 -17.90
CA ALA A 156 -7.68 -3.44 -19.30
C ALA A 156 -8.68 -4.25 -20.14
N ALA A 157 -9.14 -5.39 -19.62
CA ALA A 157 -10.17 -6.22 -20.25
C ALA A 157 -11.50 -5.46 -20.37
N GLY A 158 -11.94 -4.81 -19.29
CA GLY A 158 -13.15 -3.97 -19.31
C GLY A 158 -13.08 -2.87 -20.36
N ILE A 159 -11.93 -2.19 -20.48
CA ILE A 159 -11.72 -1.16 -21.50
C ILE A 159 -11.73 -1.76 -22.91
N ALA A 160 -11.17 -2.96 -23.10
CA ALA A 160 -11.11 -3.61 -24.40
C ALA A 160 -12.48 -4.02 -24.94
N ILE A 161 -13.35 -4.54 -24.08
CA ILE A 161 -14.68 -5.03 -24.48
C ILE A 161 -15.76 -3.96 -24.47
N THR A 162 -15.54 -2.83 -23.79
CA THR A 162 -16.56 -1.77 -23.66
C THR A 162 -16.38 -0.71 -24.76
N PRO A 163 -17.41 -0.42 -25.59
CA PRO A 163 -17.36 0.64 -26.59
C PRO A 163 -17.03 2.00 -25.99
N SER A 164 -16.36 2.85 -26.77
CA SER A 164 -15.90 4.18 -26.29
C SER A 164 -17.05 5.07 -25.80
N ALA A 165 -18.21 5.02 -26.46
CA ALA A 165 -19.40 5.76 -26.06
C ALA A 165 -19.93 5.31 -24.69
N VAL A 166 -19.96 4.00 -24.44
CA VAL A 166 -20.38 3.44 -23.13
C VAL A 166 -19.39 3.82 -22.04
N ARG A 167 -18.08 3.77 -22.33
CA ARG A 167 -17.05 4.23 -21.36
C ARG A 167 -17.20 5.71 -21.02
N ALA A 168 -17.48 6.55 -22.03
CA ALA A 168 -17.72 7.98 -21.82
C ALA A 168 -18.99 8.21 -20.99
N TRP A 169 -20.06 7.48 -21.27
CA TRP A 169 -21.30 7.52 -20.50
C TRP A 169 -21.10 7.10 -19.04
N ILE A 170 -20.39 5.97 -18.79
CA ILE A 170 -20.07 5.51 -17.43
C ILE A 170 -19.25 6.57 -16.67
N ALA A 171 -18.25 7.17 -17.34
CA ALA A 171 -17.40 8.20 -16.72
C ALA A 171 -18.21 9.46 -16.38
N ASP A 172 -19.09 9.93 -17.26
CA ASP A 172 -19.95 11.09 -17.01
C ASP A 172 -21.00 10.79 -15.93
N MET A 173 -21.59 9.60 -15.94
CA MET A 173 -22.52 9.18 -14.88
C MET A 173 -21.84 9.13 -13.51
N ALA A 174 -20.64 8.57 -13.41
CA ALA A 174 -19.86 8.55 -12.17
C ALA A 174 -19.48 9.98 -11.72
N ASP A 175 -19.07 10.85 -12.65
CA ASP A 175 -18.74 12.24 -12.36
C ASP A 175 -19.97 13.03 -11.85
N ARG A 176 -21.19 12.72 -12.35
CA ARG A 176 -22.45 13.29 -11.85
C ARG A 176 -22.83 12.71 -10.49
N ALA A 177 -22.77 11.39 -10.34
CA ALA A 177 -23.17 10.70 -9.11
C ALA A 177 -22.30 11.10 -7.90
N LEU A 178 -21.04 11.46 -8.13
CA LEU A 178 -20.10 11.89 -7.09
C LEU A 178 -19.96 13.42 -7.00
N ALA A 179 -20.91 14.17 -7.58
CA ALA A 179 -20.90 15.63 -7.50
C ALA A 179 -21.38 16.12 -6.14
N GLY A 180 -20.91 17.30 -5.74
CA GLY A 180 -21.33 17.96 -4.48
C GLY A 180 -21.06 17.09 -3.24
N PRO A 181 -21.98 17.07 -2.26
CA PRO A 181 -21.80 16.29 -1.02
C PRO A 181 -21.84 14.77 -1.25
N LEU A 182 -22.36 14.31 -2.39
CA LEU A 182 -22.45 12.88 -2.71
C LEU A 182 -21.07 12.22 -2.82
N ILE A 183 -20.01 12.99 -3.05
CA ILE A 183 -18.61 12.50 -2.95
C ILE A 183 -18.31 11.87 -1.58
N LEU A 184 -18.91 12.36 -0.51
CA LEU A 184 -18.76 11.77 0.82
C LEU A 184 -19.79 10.67 1.07
N ILE A 185 -21.05 10.94 0.74
CA ILE A 185 -22.19 10.08 1.13
C ILE A 185 -22.15 8.73 0.44
N ILE A 186 -22.03 8.68 -0.90
CA ILE A 186 -22.16 7.43 -1.67
C ILE A 186 -21.04 6.45 -1.33
N PRO A 187 -19.75 6.81 -1.40
CA PRO A 187 -18.71 5.83 -1.10
C PRO A 187 -18.67 5.41 0.38
N MET A 188 -18.99 6.32 1.31
CA MET A 188 -19.12 5.95 2.73
C MET A 188 -20.24 4.93 2.93
N ALA A 189 -21.42 5.18 2.34
CA ALA A 189 -22.53 4.25 2.41
C ALA A 189 -22.21 2.88 1.83
N LEU A 190 -21.49 2.84 0.70
CA LEU A 190 -21.03 1.58 0.09
C LEU A 190 -20.03 0.83 0.97
N LEU A 191 -19.09 1.52 1.62
CA LEU A 191 -18.15 0.91 2.56
C LEU A 191 -18.85 0.38 3.81
N ILE A 192 -19.81 1.15 4.36
CA ILE A 192 -20.63 0.72 5.50
C ILE A 192 -21.50 -0.48 5.13
N ALA A 193 -22.13 -0.45 3.96
CA ALA A 193 -22.92 -1.56 3.47
C ALA A 193 -22.08 -2.83 3.26
N ASN A 194 -20.87 -2.69 2.70
CA ASN A 194 -19.92 -3.80 2.58
C ASN A 194 -19.52 -4.37 3.95
N TRP A 195 -19.23 -3.51 4.93
CA TRP A 195 -18.95 -3.94 6.30
C TRP A 195 -20.13 -4.64 6.92
N SER A 196 -21.32 -4.08 6.83
CA SER A 196 -22.56 -4.65 7.39
C SER A 196 -22.91 -6.00 6.78
N TYR A 197 -22.68 -6.18 5.47
CA TYR A 197 -22.87 -7.46 4.78
C TYR A 197 -21.85 -8.53 5.23
N ALA A 198 -20.60 -8.13 5.45
CA ALA A 198 -19.51 -9.03 5.82
C ALA A 198 -19.40 -9.27 7.35
N PHE A 199 -20.19 -8.54 8.16
CA PHE A 199 -20.10 -8.61 9.62
C PHE A 199 -20.46 -10.01 10.17
N PRO A 200 -19.70 -10.55 11.15
CA PRO A 200 -18.71 -9.91 12.01
C PRO A 200 -17.33 -9.69 11.36
N GLY A 201 -17.19 -9.90 10.09
CA GLY A 201 -15.97 -9.77 9.33
C GLY A 201 -15.32 -11.13 9.09
N SER A 202 -14.60 -11.23 7.98
CA SER A 202 -13.62 -12.27 7.70
C SER A 202 -12.24 -11.67 7.84
N ALA A 203 -11.28 -12.42 8.34
CA ALA A 203 -9.89 -11.99 8.33
C ALA A 203 -9.42 -11.74 6.89
N GLU A 204 -8.62 -10.69 6.68
CA GLU A 204 -7.92 -10.50 5.42
C GLU A 204 -6.88 -11.62 5.29
N THR A 205 -7.12 -12.54 4.35
CA THR A 205 -6.25 -13.72 4.18
C THR A 205 -5.06 -13.41 3.28
N HIS A 206 -5.16 -12.34 2.47
CA HIS A 206 -4.29 -12.04 1.35
C HIS A 206 -4.14 -13.23 0.38
N GLY A 207 -5.06 -14.17 0.45
CA GLY A 207 -5.24 -15.27 -0.50
C GLY A 207 -6.04 -14.78 -1.69
N PHE A 208 -5.44 -14.79 -2.88
CA PHE A 208 -5.98 -14.13 -4.07
C PHE A 208 -7.41 -14.58 -4.47
N PHE A 209 -7.79 -15.81 -4.18
CA PHE A 209 -9.06 -16.39 -4.60
C PHE A 209 -10.15 -16.41 -3.53
N ASP A 210 -9.81 -16.25 -2.28
CA ASP A 210 -10.72 -16.36 -1.14
C ASP A 210 -10.94 -15.03 -0.39
N ASP A 211 -10.16 -13.99 -0.70
CA ASP A 211 -10.20 -12.70 -0.01
C ASP A 211 -11.17 -11.70 -0.66
N TRP A 212 -12.43 -12.10 -0.77
CA TRP A 212 -13.48 -11.28 -1.39
C TRP A 212 -13.70 -9.93 -0.69
N GLN A 213 -13.42 -9.85 0.60
CA GLN A 213 -13.55 -8.60 1.34
C GLN A 213 -12.55 -7.56 0.85
N VAL A 214 -11.31 -7.95 0.65
CA VAL A 214 -10.26 -7.11 0.09
C VAL A 214 -10.62 -6.66 -1.33
N HIS A 215 -11.10 -7.57 -2.17
CA HIS A 215 -11.52 -7.22 -3.53
C HIS A 215 -12.66 -6.20 -3.56
N ARG A 216 -13.67 -6.34 -2.70
CA ARG A 216 -14.81 -5.41 -2.61
C ARG A 216 -14.44 -4.02 -2.14
N VAL A 217 -13.34 -3.88 -1.40
CA VAL A 217 -12.85 -2.58 -0.94
C VAL A 217 -11.85 -1.98 -1.93
N TYR A 218 -10.81 -2.71 -2.31
CA TYR A 218 -9.68 -2.11 -3.01
C TYR A 218 -9.89 -1.96 -4.52
N PHE A 219 -10.66 -2.85 -5.17
CA PHE A 219 -10.94 -2.67 -6.59
C PHE A 219 -11.79 -1.42 -6.89
N PRO A 220 -12.88 -1.11 -6.15
CA PRO A 220 -13.58 0.18 -6.28
C PRO A 220 -12.68 1.39 -6.03
N MET A 221 -11.73 1.32 -5.10
CA MET A 221 -10.77 2.40 -4.85
C MET A 221 -9.88 2.66 -6.07
N LEU A 222 -9.38 1.60 -6.72
CA LEU A 222 -8.62 1.74 -7.96
C LEU A 222 -9.48 2.33 -9.09
N LEU A 223 -10.75 1.89 -9.23
CA LEU A 223 -11.67 2.44 -10.23
C LEU A 223 -11.98 3.91 -9.96
N PHE A 224 -12.23 4.30 -8.71
CA PHE A 224 -12.40 5.70 -8.35
C PHE A 224 -11.18 6.53 -8.77
N GLY A 225 -9.99 6.09 -8.43
CA GLY A 225 -8.76 6.78 -8.83
C GLY A 225 -8.62 6.91 -10.35
N PHE A 226 -8.98 5.86 -11.09
CA PHE A 226 -8.97 5.87 -12.55
C PHE A 226 -9.97 6.88 -13.14
N LEU A 227 -11.18 6.97 -12.59
CA LEU A 227 -12.21 7.92 -13.02
C LEU A 227 -11.90 9.35 -12.60
N LEU A 228 -11.32 9.55 -11.42
CA LEU A 228 -10.98 10.86 -10.87
C LEU A 228 -10.16 11.73 -11.84
N ARG A 229 -9.25 11.13 -12.60
CA ARG A 229 -8.41 11.89 -13.54
C ARG A 229 -9.20 12.62 -14.64
N GLY A 230 -10.41 12.17 -14.98
CA GLY A 230 -11.26 12.79 -16.01
C GLY A 230 -12.52 13.49 -15.46
N GLY A 231 -12.73 13.51 -14.14
CA GLY A 231 -13.97 13.97 -13.52
C GLY A 231 -13.89 15.41 -13.02
N ASP A 232 -14.37 16.37 -13.79
CA ASP A 232 -14.36 17.79 -13.38
C ASP A 232 -15.29 18.08 -12.21
N ARG A 233 -16.47 17.40 -12.12
CA ARG A 233 -17.43 17.59 -11.02
C ARG A 233 -16.91 16.99 -9.73
N VAL A 234 -16.26 15.81 -9.81
CA VAL A 234 -15.62 15.16 -8.67
C VAL A 234 -14.51 16.02 -8.10
N TRP A 235 -13.67 16.64 -8.94
CA TRP A 235 -12.63 17.56 -8.47
C TRP A 235 -13.22 18.80 -7.79
N ARG A 236 -14.31 19.39 -8.34
CA ARG A 236 -15.00 20.50 -7.67
C ARG A 236 -15.61 20.06 -6.34
N ALA A 237 -16.18 18.84 -6.28
CA ALA A 237 -16.72 18.29 -5.04
C ALA A 237 -15.62 18.09 -3.99
N ILE A 238 -14.47 17.50 -4.34
CA ILE A 238 -13.33 17.34 -3.44
C ILE A 238 -12.87 18.71 -2.93
N ARG A 239 -12.64 19.70 -3.80
CA ARG A 239 -12.21 21.06 -3.41
C ARG A 239 -13.18 21.75 -2.46
N ARG A 240 -14.48 21.43 -2.52
CA ARG A 240 -15.51 22.01 -1.68
C ARG A 240 -15.66 21.27 -0.34
N TRP A 241 -15.54 19.91 -0.35
CA TRP A 241 -15.96 19.07 0.76
C TRP A 241 -14.81 18.35 1.49
N TRP A 242 -13.54 18.53 1.08
CA TRP A 242 -12.37 17.86 1.70
C TRP A 242 -12.30 18.10 3.21
N TRP A 243 -12.61 19.29 3.70
CA TRP A 243 -12.55 19.64 5.13
C TRP A 243 -13.63 18.91 5.93
N VAL A 244 -14.83 18.71 5.36
CA VAL A 244 -15.87 17.88 5.98
C VAL A 244 -15.40 16.43 6.07
N GLY A 245 -14.81 15.90 5.00
CA GLY A 245 -14.16 14.58 5.00
C GLY A 245 -13.10 14.46 6.10
N GLY A 246 -12.28 15.49 6.29
CA GLY A 246 -11.29 15.57 7.36
C GLY A 246 -11.92 15.55 8.77
N ILE A 247 -12.95 16.33 9.00
CA ILE A 247 -13.68 16.32 10.28
C ILE A 247 -14.29 14.96 10.57
N LEU A 248 -14.94 14.34 9.58
CA LEU A 248 -15.51 13.00 9.72
C LEU A 248 -14.44 11.95 10.01
N ALA A 249 -13.29 12.03 9.36
CA ALA A 249 -12.17 11.13 9.61
C ALA A 249 -11.61 11.27 11.03
N VAL A 250 -11.43 12.50 11.50
CA VAL A 250 -10.94 12.78 12.87
C VAL A 250 -11.95 12.36 13.93
N ALA A 251 -13.23 12.68 13.74
CA ALA A 251 -14.28 12.27 14.67
C ALA A 251 -14.41 10.74 14.75
N SER A 252 -14.36 10.06 13.60
CA SER A 252 -14.37 8.59 13.55
C SER A 252 -13.12 7.99 14.21
N TYR A 253 -11.95 8.59 14.00
CA TYR A 253 -10.73 8.18 14.68
C TYR A 253 -10.83 8.37 16.20
N ALA A 254 -11.41 9.46 16.70
CA ALA A 254 -11.61 9.68 18.13
C ALA A 254 -12.45 8.56 18.77
N PHE A 255 -13.52 8.12 18.09
CA PHE A 255 -14.31 6.96 18.54
C PHE A 255 -13.49 5.66 18.51
N ILE A 256 -12.74 5.40 17.42
CA ILE A 256 -11.89 4.22 17.30
C ILE A 256 -10.83 4.20 18.40
N ALA A 257 -10.20 5.34 18.68
CA ALA A 257 -9.18 5.48 19.73
C ALA A 257 -9.78 5.24 21.12
N ASP A 258 -10.98 5.75 21.40
CA ASP A 258 -11.68 5.50 22.67
C ASP A 258 -11.96 4.00 22.87
N VAL A 259 -12.45 3.32 21.83
CA VAL A 259 -12.68 1.87 21.88
C VAL A 259 -11.37 1.10 22.10
N GLU A 260 -10.30 1.47 21.39
CA GLU A 260 -8.98 0.83 21.53
C GLU A 260 -8.42 1.01 22.94
N ILE A 261 -8.51 2.22 23.51
CA ILE A 261 -8.05 2.54 24.86
C ILE A 261 -8.83 1.75 25.92
N ARG A 262 -10.16 1.69 25.82
CA ARG A 262 -11.01 0.98 26.80
C ARG A 262 -10.84 -0.54 26.77
N HIS A 263 -10.38 -1.11 25.65
CA HIS A 263 -10.22 -2.55 25.48
C HIS A 263 -8.74 -2.98 25.46
N MET A 264 -7.82 -2.07 25.73
CA MET A 264 -6.39 -2.37 25.83
C MET A 264 -6.15 -3.41 26.94
N GLY A 265 -5.54 -4.55 26.57
CA GLY A 265 -5.31 -5.66 27.52
C GLY A 265 -6.59 -6.36 28.05
N SER A 266 -7.74 -6.05 27.51
CA SER A 266 -9.05 -6.53 27.97
C SER A 266 -9.74 -7.44 26.95
N PRO A 267 -10.79 -8.21 27.34
CA PRO A 267 -11.51 -9.07 26.42
C PRO A 267 -12.15 -8.30 25.27
N VAL A 268 -12.41 -9.03 24.21
CA VAL A 268 -13.00 -8.56 22.94
C VAL A 268 -14.22 -7.65 23.19
N PRO A 269 -14.33 -6.51 22.50
CA PRO A 269 -15.49 -5.63 22.58
C PRO A 269 -16.81 -6.37 22.30
N THR A 270 -17.91 -5.90 22.87
CA THR A 270 -19.23 -6.46 22.56
C THR A 270 -19.49 -6.40 21.05
N ARG A 271 -20.36 -7.32 20.55
CA ARG A 271 -20.72 -7.36 19.13
C ARG A 271 -21.21 -6.00 18.60
N ALA A 272 -21.95 -5.26 19.42
CA ALA A 272 -22.42 -3.92 19.03
C ALA A 272 -21.27 -2.91 18.89
N ILE A 273 -20.36 -2.85 19.86
CA ILE A 273 -19.16 -1.98 19.78
C ILE A 273 -18.32 -2.36 18.57
N TRP A 274 -18.09 -3.63 18.32
CA TRP A 274 -17.33 -4.12 17.17
C TRP A 274 -17.97 -3.72 15.83
N TYR A 275 -19.32 -3.78 15.75
CA TYR A 275 -20.04 -3.31 14.56
C TYR A 275 -19.80 -1.82 14.30
N TRP A 276 -20.00 -0.97 15.32
CA TRP A 276 -19.80 0.47 15.19
C TRP A 276 -18.36 0.88 14.98
N PHE A 277 -17.40 0.12 15.50
CA PHE A 277 -15.99 0.28 15.21
C PHE A 277 -15.71 0.12 13.70
N GLY A 278 -16.28 -0.89 13.07
CA GLY A 278 -16.14 -1.06 11.63
C GLY A 278 -16.84 0.02 10.80
N VAL A 279 -18.02 0.50 11.24
CA VAL A 279 -18.70 1.66 10.63
C VAL A 279 -17.81 2.91 10.73
N ALA A 280 -17.24 3.17 11.90
CA ALA A 280 -16.32 4.30 12.09
C ALA A 280 -15.08 4.17 11.19
N ARG A 281 -14.51 2.97 11.03
CA ARG A 281 -13.39 2.71 10.11
C ARG A 281 -13.77 3.00 8.64
N ALA A 282 -14.99 2.67 8.24
CA ALA A 282 -15.47 2.97 6.87
C ALA A 282 -15.57 4.49 6.62
N VAL A 283 -16.12 5.24 7.59
CA VAL A 283 -16.22 6.71 7.54
C VAL A 283 -14.81 7.34 7.57
N GLN A 284 -13.95 6.89 8.48
CA GLN A 284 -12.56 7.34 8.57
C GLN A 284 -11.82 7.10 7.25
N CYS A 285 -11.96 5.91 6.67
CA CYS A 285 -11.30 5.53 5.43
C CYS A 285 -11.58 6.54 4.31
N TRP A 286 -12.85 6.71 3.99
CA TRP A 286 -13.22 7.57 2.87
C TRP A 286 -13.05 9.05 3.17
N GLY A 287 -13.40 9.48 4.37
CA GLY A 287 -13.22 10.87 4.83
C GLY A 287 -11.76 11.30 4.73
N ALA A 288 -10.82 10.46 5.19
CA ALA A 288 -9.40 10.73 5.09
C ALA A 288 -8.92 10.79 3.63
N ILE A 289 -9.38 9.87 2.77
CA ILE A 289 -9.01 9.87 1.33
C ILE A 289 -9.42 11.18 0.66
N VAL A 290 -10.68 11.61 0.85
CA VAL A 290 -11.17 12.87 0.26
C VAL A 290 -10.42 14.07 0.83
N ALA A 291 -10.18 14.09 2.15
CA ALA A 291 -9.42 15.14 2.80
C ALA A 291 -7.98 15.24 2.27
N LEU A 292 -7.27 14.11 2.19
CA LEU A 292 -5.88 14.05 1.73
C LEU A 292 -5.74 14.45 0.26
N ILE A 293 -6.68 14.04 -0.61
CA ILE A 293 -6.70 14.47 -2.02
C ILE A 293 -6.94 15.98 -2.10
N GLY A 294 -7.87 16.53 -1.30
CA GLY A 294 -8.13 17.97 -1.25
C GLY A 294 -6.93 18.78 -0.73
N ILE A 295 -6.27 18.27 0.31
CA ILE A 295 -5.01 18.84 0.85
C ILE A 295 -3.93 18.83 -0.22
N ALA A 296 -3.76 17.71 -0.91
CA ALA A 296 -2.76 17.57 -1.94
C ALA A 296 -3.02 18.47 -3.16
N ASP A 297 -4.29 18.62 -3.57
CA ASP A 297 -4.67 19.56 -4.64
C ASP A 297 -4.37 21.00 -4.25
N ARG A 298 -4.65 21.37 -3.01
CA ARG A 298 -4.57 22.78 -2.54
C ARG A 298 -3.12 23.22 -2.24
N TRP A 299 -2.32 22.36 -1.58
CA TRP A 299 -1.01 22.75 -1.04
C TRP A 299 0.17 22.00 -1.61
N LEU A 300 -0.03 20.81 -2.21
CA LEU A 300 1.06 19.98 -2.71
C LEU A 300 1.07 19.89 -4.24
N ASN A 301 0.20 20.60 -4.95
CA ASN A 301 0.11 20.52 -6.41
C ASN A 301 1.14 21.40 -7.13
N HIS A 302 2.38 21.33 -6.66
CA HIS A 302 3.53 22.01 -7.27
C HIS A 302 4.68 21.04 -7.49
N ASP A 303 5.54 21.34 -8.45
CA ASP A 303 6.73 20.54 -8.71
C ASP A 303 7.86 20.91 -7.73
N HIS A 304 8.72 19.94 -7.46
CA HIS A 304 9.90 20.12 -6.63
C HIS A 304 11.03 19.22 -7.15
N ALA A 305 12.29 19.69 -7.05
CA ALA A 305 13.46 19.02 -7.61
C ALA A 305 13.63 17.55 -7.11
N VAL A 306 13.28 17.26 -5.86
CA VAL A 306 13.40 15.90 -5.29
C VAL A 306 12.26 14.96 -5.71
N ARG A 307 11.10 15.48 -6.18
CA ARG A 307 9.92 14.67 -6.49
C ARG A 307 10.20 13.56 -7.53
N PRO A 308 10.90 13.80 -8.65
CA PRO A 308 11.16 12.76 -9.65
C PRO A 308 11.96 11.59 -9.06
N MET A 309 12.98 11.88 -8.24
CA MET A 309 13.82 10.90 -7.58
C MET A 309 13.00 10.08 -6.56
N LEU A 310 12.23 10.75 -5.69
CA LEU A 310 11.39 10.07 -4.71
C LEU A 310 10.34 9.20 -5.39
N ASN A 311 9.69 9.69 -6.45
CA ASN A 311 8.74 8.91 -7.24
C ASN A 311 9.37 7.66 -7.89
N GLU A 312 10.62 7.72 -8.30
CA GLU A 312 11.36 6.56 -8.81
C GLU A 312 11.69 5.58 -7.67
N ALA A 313 12.10 6.09 -6.51
CA ALA A 313 12.52 5.30 -5.36
C ALA A 313 11.38 4.56 -4.64
N VAL A 314 10.14 5.07 -4.71
CA VAL A 314 8.96 4.49 -4.03
C VAL A 314 8.85 2.97 -4.24
N PHE A 315 8.97 2.49 -5.45
CA PHE A 315 8.77 1.07 -5.74
C PHE A 315 9.91 0.18 -5.22
N PRO A 316 11.22 0.50 -5.45
CA PRO A 316 12.32 -0.21 -4.80
C PRO A 316 12.24 -0.20 -3.27
N PHE A 317 11.89 0.93 -2.66
CA PHE A 317 11.70 1.04 -1.21
C PHE A 317 10.61 0.10 -0.71
N TYR A 318 9.47 0.09 -1.41
CA TYR A 318 8.37 -0.81 -1.09
C TYR A 318 8.81 -2.28 -1.16
N MET A 319 9.63 -2.67 -2.12
CA MET A 319 10.07 -4.06 -2.24
C MET A 319 10.93 -4.56 -1.09
N ILE A 320 11.83 -3.71 -0.57
CA ILE A 320 12.86 -4.16 0.37
C ILE A 320 12.58 -3.83 1.83
N HIS A 321 11.76 -2.79 2.12
CA HIS A 321 11.64 -2.23 3.47
C HIS A 321 11.27 -3.27 4.53
N GLN A 322 10.26 -4.11 4.29
CA GLN A 322 9.80 -5.06 5.30
C GLN A 322 10.83 -6.14 5.59
N THR A 323 11.59 -6.58 4.57
CA THR A 323 12.71 -7.49 4.76
C THR A 323 13.77 -6.89 5.67
N ILE A 324 14.14 -5.61 5.46
CA ILE A 324 15.11 -4.94 6.33
C ILE A 324 14.56 -4.83 7.75
N ILE A 325 13.32 -4.40 7.91
CA ILE A 325 12.66 -4.29 9.22
C ILE A 325 12.74 -5.62 9.97
N VAL A 326 12.23 -6.69 9.36
CA VAL A 326 12.14 -8.01 10.00
C VAL A 326 13.51 -8.60 10.33
N VAL A 327 14.48 -8.46 9.41
CA VAL A 327 15.85 -8.98 9.64
C VAL A 327 16.55 -8.21 10.76
N VAL A 328 16.42 -6.88 10.77
CA VAL A 328 17.03 -6.05 11.82
C VAL A 328 16.35 -6.31 13.17
N ALA A 329 15.02 -6.32 13.22
CA ALA A 329 14.28 -6.61 14.44
C ALA A 329 14.62 -8.00 14.99
N GLY A 330 14.62 -9.04 14.13
CA GLY A 330 15.01 -10.39 14.53
C GLY A 330 16.45 -10.47 15.11
N ALA A 331 17.39 -9.72 14.53
CA ALA A 331 18.76 -9.63 15.05
C ALA A 331 18.86 -8.89 16.39
N LEU A 332 17.97 -7.93 16.64
CA LEU A 332 17.96 -7.14 17.89
C LEU A 332 17.32 -7.87 19.06
N LEU A 333 16.51 -8.91 18.83
CA LEU A 333 15.84 -9.67 19.91
C LEU A 333 16.80 -10.20 20.96
N ALA A 334 18.01 -10.62 20.55
CA ALA A 334 19.02 -11.15 21.48
C ALA A 334 19.58 -10.10 22.48
N PHE A 335 19.37 -8.81 22.22
CA PHE A 335 19.96 -7.73 23.02
C PHE A 335 18.99 -7.17 24.08
N GLY A 336 17.69 -7.45 24.00
CA GLY A 336 16.69 -6.96 24.96
C GLY A 336 16.68 -5.44 25.13
N LEU A 337 16.80 -4.69 24.00
CA LEU A 337 16.95 -3.24 24.03
C LEU A 337 15.66 -2.54 24.49
N ALA A 338 15.81 -1.33 25.05
CA ALA A 338 14.65 -0.48 25.30
C ALA A 338 13.93 -0.14 23.98
N PRO A 339 12.58 -0.14 23.94
CA PRO A 339 11.82 0.00 22.69
C PRO A 339 12.17 1.23 21.86
N ILE A 340 12.48 2.35 22.51
CA ILE A 340 12.85 3.59 21.78
C ILE A 340 14.20 3.46 21.07
N ILE A 341 15.14 2.72 21.64
CA ILE A 341 16.46 2.47 21.03
C ILE A 341 16.28 1.49 19.86
N GLU A 342 15.55 0.40 20.11
CA GLU A 342 15.21 -0.60 19.09
C GLU A 342 14.51 0.06 17.89
N PHE A 343 13.48 0.86 18.14
CA PHE A 343 12.78 1.64 17.10
C PHE A 343 13.74 2.54 16.31
N GLY A 344 14.61 3.28 17.00
CA GLY A 344 15.59 4.16 16.37
C GLY A 344 16.56 3.41 15.45
N ILE A 345 17.05 2.25 15.87
CA ILE A 345 17.95 1.40 15.08
C ILE A 345 17.22 0.84 13.85
N ILE A 346 16.00 0.28 14.03
CA ILE A 346 15.21 -0.27 12.93
C ILE A 346 14.87 0.83 11.91
N LEU A 347 14.46 2.02 12.37
CA LEU A 347 14.15 3.15 11.49
C LEU A 347 15.39 3.59 10.68
N ALA A 348 16.52 3.78 11.34
CA ALA A 348 17.77 4.19 10.69
C ALA A 348 18.25 3.15 9.67
N ALA A 349 18.24 1.87 10.06
CA ALA A 349 18.62 0.75 9.18
C ALA A 349 17.67 0.64 7.98
N THR A 350 16.36 0.81 8.19
CA THR A 350 15.36 0.76 7.11
C THR A 350 15.56 1.90 6.11
N VAL A 351 15.74 3.13 6.60
CA VAL A 351 15.98 4.29 5.72
C VAL A 351 17.29 4.11 4.95
N ALA A 352 18.38 3.77 5.63
CA ALA A 352 19.69 3.58 4.99
C ALA A 352 19.67 2.41 3.99
N GLY A 353 19.08 1.28 4.36
CA GLY A 353 19.00 0.10 3.53
C GLY A 353 18.11 0.29 2.30
N CYS A 354 16.96 0.97 2.42
CA CYS A 354 16.11 1.33 1.29
C CYS A 354 16.85 2.25 0.30
N TRP A 355 17.56 3.25 0.81
CA TRP A 355 18.38 4.14 -0.04
C TRP A 355 19.52 3.40 -0.71
N ALA A 356 20.25 2.55 0.01
CA ALA A 356 21.32 1.74 -0.55
C ALA A 356 20.78 0.80 -1.65
N PHE A 357 19.69 0.09 -1.40
CA PHE A 357 19.06 -0.79 -2.38
C PHE A 357 18.64 -0.05 -3.66
N TYR A 358 18.01 1.12 -3.52
CA TYR A 358 17.63 1.94 -4.65
C TYR A 358 18.85 2.48 -5.41
N ARG A 359 19.84 3.05 -4.71
CA ARG A 359 21.03 3.67 -5.34
C ARG A 359 21.86 2.63 -6.06
N ILE A 360 22.12 1.49 -5.44
CA ILE A 360 22.88 0.39 -6.06
C ILE A 360 22.09 -0.21 -7.22
N GLY A 361 20.82 -0.54 -6.98
CA GLY A 361 19.98 -1.21 -7.98
C GLY A 361 19.70 -0.35 -9.23
N ARG A 362 19.66 0.98 -9.10
CA ARG A 362 19.48 1.86 -10.27
C ARG A 362 20.72 1.93 -11.18
N GLU A 363 21.90 1.65 -10.67
CA GLU A 363 23.13 1.68 -11.46
C GLU A 363 23.35 0.33 -12.20
N ILE A 364 22.84 -0.78 -11.69
CA ILE A 364 22.96 -2.11 -12.27
C ILE A 364 21.86 -2.32 -13.32
N GLY A 365 22.22 -2.29 -14.61
CA GLY A 365 21.26 -2.28 -15.72
C GLY A 365 20.25 -3.43 -15.71
N TRP A 366 20.71 -4.67 -15.48
CA TRP A 366 19.84 -5.86 -15.44
C TRP A 366 18.95 -5.92 -14.18
N LEU A 367 19.39 -5.32 -13.06
CA LEU A 367 18.63 -5.32 -11.80
C LEU A 367 17.47 -4.32 -11.84
N ARG A 368 17.56 -3.25 -12.64
CA ARG A 368 16.51 -2.20 -12.72
C ARG A 368 15.10 -2.76 -12.92
N PRO A 369 14.82 -3.60 -13.94
CA PRO A 369 13.46 -4.14 -14.12
C PRO A 369 13.04 -5.06 -12.98
N LEU A 370 13.95 -5.76 -12.32
CA LEU A 370 13.66 -6.65 -11.20
C LEU A 370 13.21 -5.90 -9.94
N ILE A 371 13.66 -4.65 -9.78
CA ILE A 371 13.25 -3.78 -8.66
C ILE A 371 12.21 -2.72 -9.08
N GLY A 372 11.54 -2.92 -10.23
CA GLY A 372 10.46 -2.06 -10.72
C GLY A 372 10.90 -0.75 -11.37
N LEU A 373 12.18 -0.56 -11.66
CA LEU A 373 12.69 0.57 -12.41
C LEU A 373 12.60 0.32 -13.93
N ARG A 374 12.57 1.38 -14.72
CA ARG A 374 12.61 1.26 -16.17
C ARG A 374 13.99 0.78 -16.62
N ALA A 375 14.05 -0.16 -17.56
CA ALA A 375 15.30 -0.52 -18.21
C ALA A 375 15.98 0.72 -18.82
N ARG A 376 17.31 0.79 -18.77
CA ARG A 376 18.06 1.83 -19.51
C ARG A 376 17.87 1.57 -21.00
N LYS A 377 17.55 2.62 -21.76
CA LYS A 377 17.61 2.51 -23.22
C LYS A 377 19.07 2.29 -23.62
N ALA A 378 19.31 1.25 -24.41
CA ALA A 378 20.63 1.04 -25.02
C ALA A 378 20.98 2.31 -25.82
N GLY A 379 22.10 2.99 -25.47
CA GLY A 379 22.58 4.19 -26.17
C GLY A 379 22.79 5.44 -25.32
N HIS A 380 22.48 5.45 -24.02
CA HIS A 380 22.86 6.57 -23.13
C HIS A 380 24.06 6.18 -22.27
N THR A 381 25.26 6.26 -22.85
CA THR A 381 26.51 6.37 -22.08
C THR A 381 26.46 7.73 -21.35
N PRO A 382 26.68 7.78 -20.02
CA PRO A 382 26.81 9.07 -19.35
C PRO A 382 27.99 9.80 -19.98
N ALA A 383 27.74 11.01 -20.51
CA ALA A 383 28.82 11.89 -20.87
C ALA A 383 29.60 12.20 -19.57
N HIS A 384 30.72 11.49 -19.40
CA HIS A 384 31.75 11.94 -18.47
C HIS A 384 32.11 13.36 -18.91
N SER A 385 31.71 14.36 -18.12
CA SER A 385 32.24 15.72 -18.25
C SER A 385 33.75 15.64 -18.11
N ARG A 386 34.45 15.58 -19.25
CA ARG A 386 35.85 15.98 -19.30
C ARG A 386 35.85 17.46 -18.95
N ARG A 387 36.07 17.79 -17.69
CA ARG A 387 36.67 19.06 -17.32
C ARG A 387 38.11 18.98 -17.82
N SER A 388 38.34 19.54 -18.97
CA SER A 388 39.67 19.92 -19.45
C SER A 388 40.17 21.06 -18.60
N ALA A 389 41.42 20.96 -18.23
CA ALA A 389 42.27 21.85 -17.46
C ALA A 389 42.13 23.33 -17.77
#